data_4c27feceec3ece22b5308a49321c4be8
#
_entry.id   4c27feceec3ece22b5308a49321c4be8
#
_cell.length_a   1.000
_cell.length_b   1.000
_cell.length_c   1.000
_cell.angle_alpha   90.00
_cell.angle_beta   90.00
_cell.angle_gamma   90.00
#
_symmetry.space_group_name_H-M   'P 1'
#
loop_
_entity.id
_entity.type
_entity.pdbx_description
1 polymer ?
#
loop_
_entity_poly.entity_id
_entity_poly.type
_entity_poly.pdbx_seq_one_letter_code
_entity_poly.pdbx_strand_id
1 'polypeptide(L)'
;GAPATATDGPQPSTCWTCKSPDVPRMMEAIGVDAFYNNKWGALGDEIVNPIGCADCHEPENMNLHISRPALIEAFERQGKDITKATPQEMRSLVCAQCHVEYYFKGDGKYLTFPWDKGFTVEDMEAYYDEAGFYDYIHKLSRTPILKAQHPDFEIAQMGIHGQRGVSCADCHMPYKSEGGVKFSDHHIQSPLAMIDRTCQTCHRESEETLRNNVYERQRKANEIRNRLEQELAKAHIEAKFAWDKGATEEQMKDVLALIRQAQWRWDFGVASHGGAFHAPQEIQRVLSHGLDRAMQARLAVSKVLAKHGYTDNVPMPDISTKDKAQEYIGLDMDAERAAKDNFLKTTAPAW
;
A
#
# COMPACT_ATOMS: atom_id res chain seq x y z
N GLY A 1 -10.04 -18.44 -5.72
CA GLY A 1 -10.80 -19.60 -5.29
C GLY A 1 -10.49 -19.97 -3.86
N ALA A 2 -11.47 -20.51 -3.14
CA ALA A 2 -11.28 -20.98 -1.79
C ALA A 2 -10.41 -22.26 -1.78
N PRO A 3 -9.49 -22.47 -0.83
CA PRO A 3 -8.80 -23.74 -0.69
C PRO A 3 -9.79 -24.85 -0.30
N ALA A 4 -9.47 -26.09 -0.63
CA ALA A 4 -10.34 -27.25 -0.36
C ALA A 4 -10.54 -27.50 1.15
N THR A 5 -9.59 -27.10 1.98
CA THR A 5 -9.67 -27.15 3.44
C THR A 5 -9.16 -25.84 4.06
N ALA A 6 -9.49 -25.60 5.34
CA ALA A 6 -9.02 -24.42 6.09
C ALA A 6 -7.48 -24.33 6.19
N THR A 7 -6.77 -25.45 6.01
CA THR A 7 -5.32 -25.52 6.04
C THR A 7 -4.66 -25.37 4.67
N ASP A 8 -5.45 -25.49 3.61
CA ASP A 8 -4.97 -25.36 2.24
C ASP A 8 -4.91 -23.89 1.83
N GLY A 9 -3.88 -23.54 1.08
CA GLY A 9 -3.67 -22.19 0.59
C GLY A 9 -3.07 -21.22 1.62
N PRO A 10 -2.24 -20.29 1.16
CA PRO A 10 -1.47 -19.42 1.99
C PRO A 10 -2.23 -18.21 2.56
N GLN A 11 -3.39 -17.87 1.97
CA GLN A 11 -4.07 -16.59 2.25
C GLN A 11 -4.72 -16.59 3.64
N PRO A 12 -4.36 -15.63 4.51
CA PRO A 12 -5.03 -15.43 5.79
C PRO A 12 -6.43 -14.81 5.59
N SER A 13 -7.32 -15.10 6.53
CA SER A 13 -8.66 -14.47 6.56
C SER A 13 -8.62 -12.96 6.78
N THR A 14 -7.53 -12.44 7.30
CA THR A 14 -7.27 -10.98 7.43
C THR A 14 -7.51 -10.23 6.12
N CYS A 15 -7.22 -10.86 4.97
CA CYS A 15 -7.50 -10.26 3.66
C CYS A 15 -8.98 -9.95 3.41
N TRP A 16 -9.91 -10.63 4.12
CA TRP A 16 -11.35 -10.35 4.02
C TRP A 16 -11.75 -8.99 4.58
N THR A 17 -10.98 -8.43 5.54
CA THR A 17 -11.35 -7.24 6.31
C THR A 17 -11.86 -6.08 5.46
N CYS A 18 -11.29 -5.87 4.29
CA CYS A 18 -11.62 -4.75 3.38
C CYS A 18 -12.52 -5.18 2.21
N LYS A 19 -13.29 -6.27 2.33
CA LYS A 19 -14.00 -6.85 1.17
C LYS A 19 -15.49 -7.10 1.39
N SER A 20 -15.99 -7.05 2.63
CA SER A 20 -17.36 -7.46 2.90
C SER A 20 -17.92 -6.89 4.20
N PRO A 21 -19.21 -6.55 4.24
CA PRO A 21 -19.95 -6.21 5.46
C PRO A 21 -20.21 -7.43 6.36
N ASP A 22 -19.96 -8.66 5.90
CA ASP A 22 -20.05 -9.86 6.73
C ASP A 22 -18.89 -9.95 7.75
N VAL A 23 -17.80 -9.23 7.52
CA VAL A 23 -16.61 -9.28 8.39
C VAL A 23 -16.90 -8.88 9.83
N PRO A 24 -17.54 -7.74 10.15
CA PRO A 24 -17.89 -7.41 11.53
C PRO A 24 -18.75 -8.48 12.20
N ARG A 25 -19.75 -9.02 11.49
CA ARG A 25 -20.58 -10.12 11.97
C ARG A 25 -19.75 -11.36 12.32
N MET A 26 -18.80 -11.70 11.46
CA MET A 26 -17.92 -12.85 11.72
C MET A 26 -16.97 -12.57 12.88
N MET A 27 -16.42 -11.37 12.99
CA MET A 27 -15.58 -10.98 14.13
C MET A 27 -16.36 -11.04 15.47
N GLU A 28 -17.64 -10.66 15.45
CA GLU A 28 -18.52 -10.79 16.61
C GLU A 28 -18.77 -12.26 16.95
N ALA A 29 -19.07 -13.10 15.96
CA ALA A 29 -19.44 -14.50 16.14
C ALA A 29 -18.30 -15.39 16.65
N ILE A 30 -17.07 -15.19 16.16
CA ILE A 30 -15.93 -16.07 16.49
C ILE A 30 -14.80 -15.35 17.26
N GLY A 31 -14.89 -14.04 17.45
CA GLY A 31 -13.84 -13.20 18.03
C GLY A 31 -12.84 -12.69 17.00
N VAL A 32 -12.33 -11.48 17.23
CA VAL A 32 -11.40 -10.78 16.30
C VAL A 32 -10.11 -11.56 16.08
N ASP A 33 -9.48 -12.05 17.16
CA ASP A 33 -8.26 -12.85 17.07
C ASP A 33 -8.46 -14.16 16.30
N ALA A 34 -9.55 -14.86 16.57
CA ALA A 34 -9.89 -16.09 15.85
C ALA A 34 -10.19 -15.83 14.38
N PHE A 35 -10.85 -14.71 14.08
CA PHE A 35 -11.04 -14.28 12.69
C PHE A 35 -9.72 -14.09 11.96
N TYR A 36 -8.79 -13.30 12.50
CA TYR A 36 -7.51 -13.03 11.85
C TYR A 36 -6.61 -14.26 11.75
N ASN A 37 -6.62 -15.11 12.75
CA ASN A 37 -5.79 -16.34 12.79
C ASN A 37 -6.32 -17.47 11.90
N ASN A 38 -7.40 -17.25 11.18
CA ASN A 38 -8.03 -18.23 10.32
C ASN A 38 -7.48 -18.15 8.87
N LYS A 39 -7.97 -18.99 8.00
CA LYS A 39 -7.64 -19.00 6.57
C LYS A 39 -8.78 -18.45 5.73
N TRP A 40 -8.42 -17.82 4.61
CA TRP A 40 -9.38 -17.23 3.66
C TRP A 40 -10.52 -18.20 3.30
N GLY A 41 -10.15 -19.40 2.89
CA GLY A 41 -11.13 -20.40 2.45
C GLY A 41 -12.03 -20.91 3.54
N ALA A 42 -11.57 -20.93 4.80
CA ALA A 42 -12.38 -21.41 5.92
C ALA A 42 -13.58 -20.50 6.24
N LEU A 43 -13.53 -19.23 5.83
CA LEU A 43 -14.59 -18.25 6.04
C LEU A 43 -15.34 -17.90 4.75
N GLY A 44 -14.97 -18.49 3.62
CA GLY A 44 -15.51 -18.12 2.31
C GLY A 44 -17.01 -18.32 2.16
N ASP A 45 -17.56 -19.35 2.79
CA ASP A 45 -19.00 -19.64 2.77
C ASP A 45 -19.83 -18.66 3.62
N GLU A 46 -19.19 -17.98 4.57
CA GLU A 46 -19.82 -17.00 5.46
C GLU A 46 -19.70 -15.57 4.94
N ILE A 47 -18.76 -15.31 4.04
CA ILE A 47 -18.46 -13.96 3.51
C ILE A 47 -18.91 -13.89 2.05
N VAL A 48 -20.19 -13.60 1.85
CA VAL A 48 -20.86 -13.70 0.55
C VAL A 48 -21.26 -12.34 -0.03
N ASN A 49 -21.32 -11.29 0.81
CA ASN A 49 -21.74 -9.97 0.37
C ASN A 49 -20.52 -9.11 -0.03
N PRO A 50 -20.57 -8.40 -1.16
CA PRO A 50 -19.55 -7.39 -1.48
C PRO A 50 -19.70 -6.17 -0.54
N ILE A 51 -18.70 -5.28 -0.54
CA ILE A 51 -18.76 -3.99 0.18
C ILE A 51 -20.12 -3.30 -0.07
N GLY A 52 -20.77 -2.90 1.01
CA GLY A 52 -22.13 -2.37 0.99
C GLY A 52 -22.43 -1.40 2.12
N CYS A 53 -23.72 -1.16 2.36
CA CYS A 53 -24.18 -0.12 3.28
C CYS A 53 -23.62 -0.28 4.70
N ALA A 54 -23.62 -1.49 5.26
CA ALA A 54 -23.19 -1.78 6.62
C ALA A 54 -21.67 -1.67 6.84
N ASP A 55 -20.87 -1.50 5.78
CA ASP A 55 -19.44 -1.18 5.93
C ASP A 55 -19.21 0.25 6.43
N CYS A 56 -20.17 1.15 6.18
CA CYS A 56 -20.08 2.57 6.51
C CYS A 56 -21.21 3.06 7.41
N HIS A 57 -22.38 2.41 7.36
CA HIS A 57 -23.59 2.83 8.09
C HIS A 57 -23.98 1.81 9.13
N GLU A 58 -24.33 2.34 10.32
CA GLU A 58 -24.94 1.55 11.38
C GLU A 58 -26.37 1.18 10.95
N PRO A 59 -26.74 -0.12 10.97
CA PRO A 59 -27.99 -0.60 10.37
C PRO A 59 -29.28 -0.02 10.97
N GLU A 60 -29.29 0.31 12.27
CA GLU A 60 -30.51 0.78 12.96
C GLU A 60 -30.88 2.22 12.64
N ASN A 61 -29.90 3.10 12.44
CA ASN A 61 -30.13 4.54 12.33
C ASN A 61 -29.43 5.19 11.13
N MET A 62 -28.66 4.43 10.35
CA MET A 62 -27.92 4.88 9.17
C MET A 62 -26.84 5.92 9.46
N ASN A 63 -26.44 6.14 10.69
CA ASN A 63 -25.30 6.99 11.00
C ASN A 63 -24.00 6.36 10.50
N LEU A 64 -23.02 7.20 10.15
CA LEU A 64 -21.69 6.70 9.82
C LEU A 64 -21.05 6.09 11.07
N HIS A 65 -20.48 4.90 10.92
CA HIS A 65 -19.77 4.24 12.00
C HIS A 65 -18.51 3.51 11.52
N ILE A 66 -17.62 3.24 12.45
CA ILE A 66 -16.42 2.43 12.19
C ILE A 66 -16.72 0.99 12.63
N SER A 67 -16.75 0.09 11.68
CA SER A 67 -17.10 -1.32 11.88
C SER A 67 -15.87 -2.25 11.99
N ARG A 68 -14.66 -1.74 11.75
CA ARG A 68 -13.39 -2.51 11.82
C ARG A 68 -12.55 -2.08 13.00
N PRO A 69 -12.14 -3.01 13.88
CA PRO A 69 -11.40 -2.67 15.11
C PRO A 69 -10.03 -2.04 14.84
N ALA A 70 -9.33 -2.47 13.79
CA ALA A 70 -7.95 -2.00 13.52
C ALA A 70 -7.81 -0.48 13.42
N LEU A 71 -8.80 0.24 12.86
CA LEU A 71 -8.79 1.69 12.78
C LEU A 71 -8.96 2.33 14.17
N ILE A 72 -9.89 1.82 14.97
CA ILE A 72 -10.16 2.30 16.34
C ILE A 72 -8.89 2.13 17.17
N GLU A 73 -8.32 0.92 17.17
CA GLU A 73 -7.11 0.57 17.92
C GLU A 73 -5.89 1.43 17.51
N ALA A 74 -5.74 1.72 16.21
CA ALA A 74 -4.66 2.56 15.73
C ALA A 74 -4.74 3.99 16.26
N PHE A 75 -5.93 4.58 16.33
CA PHE A 75 -6.13 5.89 16.92
C PHE A 75 -6.02 5.88 18.45
N GLU A 76 -6.48 4.81 19.11
CA GLU A 76 -6.31 4.64 20.57
C GLU A 76 -4.82 4.62 20.96
N ARG A 77 -3.97 3.93 20.19
CA ARG A 77 -2.51 3.94 20.40
C ARG A 77 -1.89 5.33 20.21
N GLN A 78 -2.54 6.21 19.44
CA GLN A 78 -2.18 7.63 19.34
C GLN A 78 -2.83 8.51 20.43
N GLY A 79 -3.61 7.93 21.35
CA GLY A 79 -4.35 8.68 22.39
C GLY A 79 -5.56 9.43 21.86
N LYS A 80 -6.11 9.05 20.70
CA LYS A 80 -7.28 9.68 20.07
C LYS A 80 -8.50 8.77 20.14
N ASP A 81 -9.62 9.31 20.56
CA ASP A 81 -10.92 8.65 20.60
C ASP A 81 -11.75 9.02 19.37
N ILE A 82 -11.76 8.18 18.35
CA ILE A 82 -12.49 8.44 17.10
C ILE A 82 -14.00 8.24 17.23
N THR A 83 -14.51 7.70 18.33
CA THR A 83 -15.97 7.64 18.59
C THR A 83 -16.57 9.03 18.78
N LYS A 84 -15.72 10.02 19.06
CA LYS A 84 -16.07 11.43 19.19
C LYS A 84 -15.84 12.25 17.92
N ALA A 85 -15.49 11.59 16.81
CA ALA A 85 -15.27 12.26 15.54
C ALA A 85 -16.53 13.00 15.06
N THR A 86 -16.32 14.17 14.51
CA THR A 86 -17.40 14.95 13.90
C THR A 86 -17.99 14.24 12.68
N PRO A 87 -19.22 14.56 12.24
CA PRO A 87 -19.79 14.02 11.03
C PRO A 87 -18.90 14.24 9.79
N GLN A 88 -18.17 15.35 9.73
CA GLN A 88 -17.25 15.65 8.62
C GLN A 88 -16.01 14.74 8.66
N GLU A 89 -15.44 14.49 9.83
CA GLU A 89 -14.32 13.53 9.97
C GLU A 89 -14.74 12.10 9.65
N MET A 90 -15.94 11.69 10.08
CA MET A 90 -16.49 10.37 9.75
C MET A 90 -16.60 10.12 8.25
N ARG A 91 -16.82 11.14 7.44
CA ARG A 91 -16.84 11.05 5.96
C ARG A 91 -15.48 10.69 5.34
N SER A 92 -14.40 10.73 6.13
CA SER A 92 -13.09 10.19 5.77
C SER A 92 -12.79 8.89 6.50
N LEU A 93 -13.13 8.80 7.79
CA LEU A 93 -12.78 7.66 8.63
C LEU A 93 -13.41 6.34 8.18
N VAL A 94 -14.63 6.37 7.64
CA VAL A 94 -15.24 5.15 7.06
C VAL A 94 -14.46 4.61 5.86
N CYS A 95 -13.74 5.45 5.12
CA CYS A 95 -12.83 5.03 4.06
C CYS A 95 -11.50 4.51 4.61
N ALA A 96 -11.01 5.14 5.68
CA ALA A 96 -9.75 4.81 6.36
C ALA A 96 -9.76 3.43 7.03
N GLN A 97 -10.91 2.77 7.16
CA GLN A 97 -10.96 1.38 7.62
C GLN A 97 -10.22 0.42 6.68
N CYS A 98 -10.09 0.80 5.39
CA CYS A 98 -9.55 -0.03 4.32
C CYS A 98 -8.49 0.67 3.48
N HIS A 99 -8.58 1.99 3.26
CA HIS A 99 -7.67 2.76 2.41
C HIS A 99 -6.52 3.37 3.24
N VAL A 100 -5.65 2.50 3.74
CA VAL A 100 -4.56 2.83 4.68
C VAL A 100 -3.34 1.94 4.45
N GLU A 101 -2.21 2.33 5.00
CA GLU A 101 -1.08 1.43 5.19
C GLU A 101 -1.34 0.46 6.34
N TYR A 102 -1.05 -0.81 6.12
CA TYR A 102 -1.25 -1.86 7.11
C TYR A 102 -0.28 -3.03 6.92
N TYR A 103 -0.15 -3.84 7.95
CA TYR A 103 0.53 -5.13 7.88
C TYR A 103 -0.18 -6.18 8.74
N PHE A 104 0.23 -7.42 8.58
CA PHE A 104 -0.29 -8.56 9.34
C PHE A 104 0.67 -8.90 10.46
N LYS A 105 0.35 -8.43 11.68
CA LYS A 105 1.20 -8.54 12.86
C LYS A 105 1.23 -9.96 13.40
N GLY A 106 2.43 -10.48 13.61
CA GLY A 106 2.68 -11.77 14.27
C GLY A 106 2.12 -12.98 13.52
N ASP A 107 2.16 -14.12 14.18
CA ASP A 107 1.72 -15.41 13.60
C ASP A 107 0.20 -15.45 13.38
N GLY A 108 -0.56 -14.77 14.23
CA GLY A 108 -2.03 -14.62 14.13
C GLY A 108 -2.49 -13.69 13.00
N LYS A 109 -1.56 -13.09 12.25
CA LYS A 109 -1.86 -12.22 11.11
C LYS A 109 -2.83 -11.08 11.43
N TYR A 110 -2.73 -10.53 12.65
CA TYR A 110 -3.60 -9.45 13.12
C TYR A 110 -3.43 -8.20 12.27
N LEU A 111 -4.51 -7.67 11.72
CA LEU A 111 -4.48 -6.44 10.93
C LEU A 111 -4.07 -5.27 11.81
N THR A 112 -2.96 -4.63 11.48
CA THR A 112 -2.40 -3.54 12.29
C THR A 112 -1.95 -2.40 11.40
N PHE A 113 -2.27 -1.16 11.79
CA PHE A 113 -1.79 0.04 11.11
C PHE A 113 -0.53 0.55 11.83
N PRO A 114 0.56 0.86 11.10
CA PRO A 114 1.86 1.24 11.67
C PRO A 114 1.92 2.73 12.07
N TRP A 115 0.90 3.22 12.79
CA TRP A 115 0.68 4.65 13.04
C TRP A 115 1.16 5.16 14.41
N ASP A 116 1.77 4.33 15.22
CA ASP A 116 2.13 4.67 16.61
C ASP A 116 3.07 5.88 16.72
N LYS A 117 3.85 6.14 15.65
CA LYS A 117 4.77 7.29 15.57
C LYS A 117 4.24 8.44 14.72
N GLY A 118 3.23 8.22 13.89
CA GLY A 118 2.64 9.20 12.97
C GLY A 118 2.30 8.62 11.61
N PHE A 119 2.01 9.50 10.65
CA PHE A 119 1.53 9.14 9.31
C PHE A 119 2.59 9.32 8.20
N THR A 120 3.77 9.87 8.50
CA THR A 120 4.79 10.06 7.50
C THR A 120 5.44 8.73 7.10
N VAL A 121 6.02 8.68 5.92
CA VAL A 121 6.75 7.50 5.43
C VAL A 121 7.90 7.14 6.39
N GLU A 122 8.51 8.13 7.02
CA GLU A 122 9.58 7.99 8.02
C GLU A 122 9.05 7.44 9.35
N ASP A 123 7.89 7.89 9.81
CA ASP A 123 7.25 7.41 11.05
C ASP A 123 6.92 5.91 10.95
N MET A 124 6.36 5.50 9.82
CA MET A 124 6.03 4.09 9.55
C MET A 124 7.28 3.25 9.37
N GLU A 125 8.30 3.75 8.70
CA GLU A 125 9.60 3.08 8.58
C GLU A 125 10.20 2.82 9.97
N ALA A 126 10.22 3.86 10.82
CA ALA A 126 10.72 3.74 12.20
C ALA A 126 9.90 2.77 13.05
N TYR A 127 8.58 2.69 12.83
CA TYR A 127 7.72 1.69 13.47
C TYR A 127 8.10 0.27 13.04
N TYR A 128 8.25 0.02 11.74
CA TYR A 128 8.61 -1.30 11.20
C TYR A 128 10.02 -1.72 11.60
N ASP A 129 10.97 -0.78 11.65
CA ASP A 129 12.34 -1.05 12.07
C ASP A 129 12.42 -1.43 13.55
N GLU A 130 11.66 -0.75 14.42
CA GLU A 130 11.55 -1.10 15.85
C GLU A 130 10.89 -2.46 16.06
N ALA A 131 9.88 -2.78 15.26
CA ALA A 131 9.21 -4.08 15.28
C ALA A 131 10.06 -5.21 14.66
N GLY A 132 11.18 -4.91 14.01
CA GLY A 132 11.98 -5.88 13.25
C GLY A 132 11.22 -6.49 12.08
N PHE A 133 10.21 -5.78 11.57
CA PHE A 133 9.33 -6.29 10.53
C PHE A 133 9.89 -6.09 9.11
N TYR A 134 9.68 -7.06 8.27
CA TYR A 134 9.87 -7.01 6.82
C TYR A 134 8.93 -8.02 6.14
N ASP A 135 8.55 -7.72 4.90
CA ASP A 135 7.66 -8.60 4.14
C ASP A 135 8.41 -9.78 3.51
N TYR A 136 9.60 -9.52 2.96
CA TYR A 136 10.43 -10.57 2.36
C TYR A 136 11.90 -10.14 2.24
N ILE A 137 12.77 -11.12 1.99
CA ILE A 137 14.17 -10.88 1.65
C ILE A 137 14.34 -10.83 0.14
N HIS A 138 14.87 -9.72 -0.39
CA HIS A 138 15.05 -9.54 -1.83
C HIS A 138 16.09 -10.52 -2.38
N LYS A 139 15.73 -11.25 -3.46
CA LYS A 139 16.54 -12.36 -4.01
C LYS A 139 17.95 -11.94 -4.44
N LEU A 140 18.12 -10.76 -5.00
CA LEU A 140 19.43 -10.28 -5.47
C LEU A 140 20.26 -9.66 -4.35
N SER A 141 19.74 -8.61 -3.74
CA SER A 141 20.49 -7.82 -2.74
C SER A 141 20.51 -8.42 -1.36
N ARG A 142 19.64 -9.38 -1.05
CA ARG A 142 19.37 -9.92 0.30
C ARG A 142 18.83 -8.88 1.28
N THR A 143 18.33 -7.77 0.80
CA THR A 143 17.73 -6.72 1.61
C THR A 143 16.41 -7.18 2.21
N PRO A 144 16.16 -6.97 3.52
CA PRO A 144 14.83 -7.14 4.12
C PRO A 144 13.92 -5.99 3.66
N ILE A 145 12.96 -6.30 2.80
CA ILE A 145 12.11 -5.32 2.12
C ILE A 145 10.81 -5.10 2.87
N LEU A 146 10.41 -3.84 2.96
CA LEU A 146 9.04 -3.40 3.28
C LEU A 146 8.26 -3.23 1.99
N LYS A 147 6.99 -3.61 2.04
CA LYS A 147 6.04 -3.42 0.95
C LYS A 147 4.87 -2.58 1.44
N ALA A 148 4.64 -1.43 0.79
CA ALA A 148 3.48 -0.60 1.10
C ALA A 148 2.20 -1.21 0.53
N GLN A 149 1.09 -1.00 1.23
CA GLN A 149 -0.22 -1.45 0.77
C GLN A 149 -0.93 -0.34 -0.03
N HIS A 150 -1.59 0.59 0.63
CA HIS A 150 -2.24 1.75 -0.03
C HIS A 150 -2.47 2.88 0.99
N PRO A 151 -1.43 3.66 1.33
CA PRO A 151 -1.48 4.72 2.34
C PRO A 151 -2.27 5.95 1.85
N ASP A 152 -3.51 5.75 1.40
CA ASP A 152 -4.32 6.79 0.79
C ASP A 152 -4.84 7.80 1.81
N PHE A 153 -5.33 7.33 2.97
CA PHE A 153 -5.82 8.19 4.04
C PHE A 153 -4.69 9.06 4.60
N GLU A 154 -3.55 8.46 4.91
CA GLU A 154 -2.39 9.14 5.48
C GLU A 154 -1.90 10.26 4.55
N ILE A 155 -1.75 9.95 3.28
CA ILE A 155 -1.34 10.93 2.28
C ILE A 155 -2.40 12.02 2.10
N ALA A 156 -3.68 11.69 2.09
CA ALA A 156 -4.74 12.69 1.96
C ALA A 156 -4.73 13.69 3.11
N GLN A 157 -4.42 13.24 4.34
CA GLN A 157 -4.29 14.13 5.52
C GLN A 157 -3.12 15.12 5.41
N MET A 158 -2.06 14.76 4.68
CA MET A 158 -0.89 15.63 4.47
C MET A 158 -1.11 16.69 3.38
N GLY A 159 -2.13 16.49 2.52
CA GLY A 159 -2.44 17.41 1.43
C GLY A 159 -3.26 18.61 1.86
N ILE A 160 -3.28 19.65 1.01
CA ILE A 160 -3.97 20.90 1.29
C ILE A 160 -5.49 20.71 1.54
N HIS A 161 -6.13 19.78 0.83
CA HIS A 161 -7.56 19.51 0.99
C HIS A 161 -7.84 18.88 2.36
N GLY A 162 -7.08 17.84 2.76
CA GLY A 162 -7.20 17.23 4.08
C GLY A 162 -6.93 18.22 5.22
N GLN A 163 -5.87 19.02 5.10
CA GLN A 163 -5.54 20.08 6.07
C GLN A 163 -6.61 21.18 6.20
N ARG A 164 -7.46 21.34 5.18
CA ARG A 164 -8.60 22.26 5.17
C ARG A 164 -9.92 21.59 5.56
N GLY A 165 -9.90 20.33 5.98
CA GLY A 165 -11.08 19.59 6.43
C GLY A 165 -11.97 19.08 5.30
N VAL A 166 -11.46 19.01 4.08
CA VAL A 166 -12.17 18.36 2.96
C VAL A 166 -12.06 16.84 3.15
N SER A 167 -13.21 16.18 3.20
CA SER A 167 -13.27 14.73 3.39
C SER A 167 -13.13 13.96 2.09
N CYS A 168 -12.83 12.66 2.21
CA CYS A 168 -12.81 11.75 1.07
C CYS A 168 -14.14 11.78 0.30
N ALA A 169 -15.25 11.73 1.04
CA ALA A 169 -16.58 11.72 0.47
C ALA A 169 -16.96 13.04 -0.23
N ASP A 170 -16.37 14.18 0.13
CA ASP A 170 -16.66 15.45 -0.56
C ASP A 170 -16.24 15.41 -2.03
N CYS A 171 -15.21 14.64 -2.34
CA CYS A 171 -14.70 14.47 -3.70
C CYS A 171 -15.19 13.17 -4.36
N HIS A 172 -15.18 12.03 -3.63
CA HIS A 172 -15.49 10.71 -4.18
C HIS A 172 -16.98 10.35 -4.12
N MET A 173 -17.76 11.08 -3.30
CA MET A 173 -19.20 10.94 -3.11
C MET A 173 -19.87 12.32 -3.02
N PRO A 174 -19.76 13.16 -4.07
CA PRO A 174 -20.26 14.54 -4.01
C PRO A 174 -21.77 14.55 -3.78
N TYR A 175 -22.27 15.66 -3.23
CA TYR A 175 -23.68 15.83 -3.06
C TYR A 175 -24.40 15.97 -4.41
N LYS A 176 -25.55 15.31 -4.52
CA LYS A 176 -26.52 15.51 -5.60
C LYS A 176 -27.92 15.77 -5.04
N SER A 177 -28.82 16.28 -5.85
CA SER A 177 -30.21 16.55 -5.49
C SER A 177 -31.15 15.91 -6.48
N GLU A 178 -32.10 15.14 -6.00
CA GLU A 178 -33.17 14.56 -6.80
C GLU A 178 -34.52 14.76 -6.07
N GLY A 179 -35.54 15.24 -6.77
CA GLY A 179 -36.84 15.50 -6.18
C GLY A 179 -36.82 16.48 -5.00
N GLY A 180 -35.86 17.41 -4.96
CA GLY A 180 -35.68 18.35 -3.85
C GLY A 180 -34.94 17.81 -2.64
N VAL A 181 -34.54 16.54 -2.64
CA VAL A 181 -33.76 15.93 -1.57
C VAL A 181 -32.27 15.95 -1.92
N LYS A 182 -31.46 16.47 -1.00
CA LYS A 182 -29.98 16.48 -1.12
C LYS A 182 -29.39 15.27 -0.41
N PHE A 183 -28.53 14.52 -1.09
CA PHE A 183 -27.84 13.35 -0.54
C PHE A 183 -26.44 13.15 -1.16
N SER A 184 -25.59 12.36 -0.54
CA SER A 184 -24.30 11.95 -1.10
C SER A 184 -24.50 10.95 -2.24
N ASP A 185 -23.80 11.15 -3.37
CA ASP A 185 -23.80 10.18 -4.46
C ASP A 185 -22.99 8.95 -4.06
N HIS A 186 -23.67 7.81 -3.90
CA HIS A 186 -23.03 6.54 -3.52
C HIS A 186 -22.34 5.81 -4.68
N HIS A 187 -22.30 6.42 -5.86
CA HIS A 187 -21.49 5.94 -6.97
C HIS A 187 -20.04 6.39 -6.76
N ILE A 188 -19.33 5.67 -5.89
CA ILE A 188 -17.95 5.97 -5.51
C ILE A 188 -17.04 5.81 -6.72
N GLN A 189 -16.40 6.89 -7.16
CA GLN A 189 -15.56 6.89 -8.35
C GLN A 189 -14.53 8.02 -8.33
N SER A 190 -13.70 8.09 -9.38
CA SER A 190 -12.76 9.18 -9.56
C SER A 190 -13.49 10.53 -9.67
N PRO A 191 -13.08 11.56 -8.90
CA PRO A 191 -13.65 12.91 -9.04
C PRO A 191 -13.49 13.51 -10.43
N LEU A 192 -12.54 13.04 -11.23
CA LEU A 192 -12.37 13.48 -12.63
C LEU A 192 -13.53 13.09 -13.55
N ALA A 193 -14.40 12.18 -13.12
CA ALA A 193 -15.62 11.83 -13.82
C ALA A 193 -16.78 12.83 -13.55
N MET A 194 -16.63 13.71 -12.54
CA MET A 194 -17.69 14.61 -12.05
C MET A 194 -17.11 15.94 -11.56
N ILE A 195 -16.22 16.54 -12.35
CA ILE A 195 -15.49 17.77 -11.98
C ILE A 195 -16.45 18.91 -11.64
N ASP A 196 -17.58 19.00 -12.35
CA ASP A 196 -18.65 19.96 -12.12
C ASP A 196 -19.27 19.90 -10.71
N ARG A 197 -19.36 18.69 -10.15
CA ARG A 197 -19.96 18.44 -8.83
C ARG A 197 -18.94 18.24 -7.70
N THR A 198 -17.69 18.11 -8.05
CA THR A 198 -16.58 17.93 -7.11
C THR A 198 -15.71 19.18 -7.05
N CYS A 199 -14.80 19.33 -7.98
CA CYS A 199 -13.82 20.42 -7.99
C CYS A 199 -14.49 21.81 -8.09
N GLN A 200 -15.46 21.97 -8.98
CA GLN A 200 -16.10 23.27 -9.26
C GLN A 200 -17.07 23.73 -8.17
N THR A 201 -17.32 22.93 -7.13
CA THR A 201 -17.99 23.42 -5.92
C THR A 201 -17.16 24.48 -5.18
N CYS A 202 -15.84 24.45 -5.32
CA CYS A 202 -14.90 25.37 -4.70
C CYS A 202 -14.01 26.10 -5.70
N HIS A 203 -13.62 25.44 -6.81
CA HIS A 203 -12.75 25.97 -7.85
C HIS A 203 -13.55 26.56 -9.01
N ARG A 204 -13.06 27.67 -9.57
CA ARG A 204 -13.75 28.40 -10.65
C ARG A 204 -13.14 28.19 -12.03
N GLU A 205 -12.04 27.45 -12.11
CA GLU A 205 -11.37 27.13 -13.36
C GLU A 205 -12.24 26.19 -14.21
N SER A 206 -11.96 26.14 -15.50
CA SER A 206 -12.63 25.21 -16.41
C SER A 206 -12.32 23.75 -16.04
N GLU A 207 -13.19 22.82 -16.38
CA GLU A 207 -12.95 21.40 -16.20
C GLU A 207 -11.65 20.93 -16.86
N GLU A 208 -11.37 21.43 -18.06
CA GLU A 208 -10.14 21.13 -18.78
C GLU A 208 -8.90 21.55 -17.98
N THR A 209 -8.90 22.77 -17.41
CA THR A 209 -7.80 23.27 -16.58
C THR A 209 -7.63 22.40 -15.33
N LEU A 210 -8.72 22.10 -14.63
CA LEU A 210 -8.68 21.28 -13.42
C LEU A 210 -8.18 19.86 -13.70
N ARG A 211 -8.63 19.25 -14.78
CA ARG A 211 -8.17 17.92 -15.24
C ARG A 211 -6.68 17.92 -15.59
N ASN A 212 -6.25 18.93 -16.37
CA ASN A 212 -4.85 19.06 -16.75
C ASN A 212 -3.93 19.29 -15.55
N ASN A 213 -4.39 20.03 -14.53
CA ASN A 213 -3.67 20.20 -13.28
C ASN A 213 -3.43 18.86 -12.55
N VAL A 214 -4.39 17.94 -12.59
CA VAL A 214 -4.21 16.58 -12.01
C VAL A 214 -3.18 15.80 -12.82
N TYR A 215 -3.32 15.76 -14.14
CA TYR A 215 -2.41 15.01 -15.01
C TYR A 215 -0.97 15.55 -14.96
N GLU A 216 -0.80 16.85 -14.82
CA GLU A 216 0.53 17.45 -14.67
C GLU A 216 1.22 17.01 -13.37
N ARG A 217 0.48 16.96 -12.25
CA ARG A 217 1.01 16.47 -10.97
C ARG A 217 1.40 14.99 -11.06
N GLN A 218 0.55 14.18 -11.67
CA GLN A 218 0.85 12.75 -11.90
C GLN A 218 2.10 12.57 -12.78
N ARG A 219 2.22 13.36 -13.85
CA ARG A 219 3.39 13.32 -14.75
C ARG A 219 4.69 13.65 -13.99
N LYS A 220 4.69 14.72 -13.19
CA LYS A 220 5.86 15.13 -12.38
C LYS A 220 6.26 14.06 -11.36
N ALA A 221 5.30 13.45 -10.67
CA ALA A 221 5.58 12.36 -9.74
C ALA A 221 6.16 11.14 -10.49
N ASN A 222 5.57 10.78 -11.64
CA ASN A 222 6.03 9.67 -12.46
C ASN A 222 7.45 9.88 -13.02
N GLU A 223 7.84 11.10 -13.36
CA GLU A 223 9.20 11.41 -13.79
C GLU A 223 10.25 11.09 -12.71
N ILE A 224 9.96 11.46 -11.47
CA ILE A 224 10.85 11.16 -10.33
C ILE A 224 10.83 9.66 -10.04
N ARG A 225 9.65 9.04 -10.01
CA ARG A 225 9.48 7.60 -9.81
C ARG A 225 10.29 6.78 -10.80
N ASN A 226 10.19 7.08 -12.09
CA ASN A 226 10.90 6.35 -13.14
C ASN A 226 12.43 6.44 -12.97
N ARG A 227 12.95 7.57 -12.52
CA ARG A 227 14.37 7.72 -12.20
C ARG A 227 14.77 6.89 -10.98
N LEU A 228 13.95 6.93 -9.94
CA LEU A 228 14.15 6.13 -8.73
C LEU A 228 14.17 4.64 -9.05
N GLU A 229 13.22 4.15 -9.85
CA GLU A 229 13.15 2.74 -10.29
C GLU A 229 14.46 2.27 -10.94
N GLN A 230 15.00 3.09 -11.83
CA GLN A 230 16.26 2.76 -12.53
C GLN A 230 17.44 2.68 -11.56
N GLU A 231 17.58 3.65 -10.66
CA GLU A 231 18.70 3.67 -9.71
C GLU A 231 18.56 2.56 -8.64
N LEU A 232 17.34 2.28 -8.23
CA LEU A 232 17.04 1.21 -7.27
C LEU A 232 17.32 -0.18 -7.88
N ALA A 233 16.90 -0.43 -9.12
CA ALA A 233 17.22 -1.67 -9.83
C ALA A 233 18.74 -1.89 -9.94
N LYS A 234 19.49 -0.83 -10.28
CA LYS A 234 20.96 -0.87 -10.32
C LYS A 234 21.54 -1.18 -8.93
N ALA A 235 21.02 -0.56 -7.87
CA ALA A 235 21.49 -0.80 -6.50
C ALA A 235 21.32 -2.28 -6.09
N HIS A 236 20.19 -2.92 -6.43
CA HIS A 236 19.97 -4.35 -6.18
C HIS A 236 20.95 -5.24 -6.97
N ILE A 237 21.23 -4.90 -8.23
CA ILE A 237 22.17 -5.64 -9.09
C ILE A 237 23.60 -5.47 -8.59
N GLU A 238 24.00 -4.26 -8.26
CA GLU A 238 25.34 -3.96 -7.74
C GLU A 238 25.57 -4.62 -6.35
N ALA A 239 24.55 -4.65 -5.51
CA ALA A 239 24.60 -5.38 -4.22
C ALA A 239 24.78 -6.89 -4.43
N LYS A 240 24.06 -7.50 -5.40
CA LYS A 240 24.28 -8.90 -5.78
C LYS A 240 25.73 -9.12 -6.21
N PHE A 241 26.26 -8.26 -7.06
CA PHE A 241 27.63 -8.37 -7.53
C PHE A 241 28.65 -8.27 -6.39
N ALA A 242 28.40 -7.42 -5.38
CA ALA A 242 29.25 -7.33 -4.20
C ALA A 242 29.22 -8.65 -3.38
N TRP A 243 28.05 -9.28 -3.22
CA TRP A 243 27.95 -10.61 -2.62
C TRP A 243 28.74 -11.66 -3.39
N ASP A 244 28.66 -11.66 -4.73
CA ASP A 244 29.39 -12.58 -5.62
C ASP A 244 30.91 -12.38 -5.53
N LYS A 245 31.37 -11.16 -5.15
CA LYS A 245 32.80 -10.86 -4.90
C LYS A 245 33.25 -11.15 -3.47
N GLY A 246 32.38 -11.71 -2.64
CA GLY A 246 32.73 -12.14 -1.28
C GLY A 246 32.53 -11.06 -0.22
N ALA A 247 31.71 -10.04 -0.47
CA ALA A 247 31.35 -9.06 0.55
C ALA A 247 30.70 -9.75 1.76
N THR A 248 31.00 -9.27 2.97
CA THR A 248 30.44 -9.79 4.20
C THR A 248 29.19 -9.03 4.62
N GLU A 249 28.35 -9.63 5.47
CA GLU A 249 27.14 -8.99 6.00
C GLU A 249 27.46 -7.65 6.70
N GLU A 250 28.55 -7.60 7.46
CA GLU A 250 28.99 -6.36 8.11
C GLU A 250 29.35 -5.26 7.12
N GLN A 251 30.02 -5.62 6.01
CA GLN A 251 30.36 -4.67 4.95
C GLN A 251 29.12 -4.17 4.21
N MET A 252 28.09 -5.01 4.09
CA MET A 252 26.87 -4.69 3.35
C MET A 252 25.78 -4.04 4.21
N LYS A 253 25.92 -3.99 5.53
CA LYS A 253 24.90 -3.50 6.46
C LYS A 253 24.33 -2.14 6.04
N ASP A 254 25.18 -1.15 5.83
CA ASP A 254 24.74 0.21 5.44
C ASP A 254 24.13 0.23 4.02
N VAL A 255 24.66 -0.59 3.11
CA VAL A 255 24.12 -0.77 1.76
C VAL A 255 22.67 -1.27 1.82
N LEU A 256 22.43 -2.33 2.60
CA LEU A 256 21.12 -2.93 2.73
C LEU A 256 20.11 -1.97 3.38
N ALA A 257 20.53 -1.21 4.39
CA ALA A 257 19.70 -0.18 5.01
C ALA A 257 19.29 0.89 4.01
N LEU A 258 20.22 1.38 3.19
CA LEU A 258 19.94 2.39 2.16
C LEU A 258 19.02 1.86 1.05
N ILE A 259 19.20 0.61 0.62
CA ILE A 259 18.31 -0.05 -0.35
C ILE A 259 16.89 -0.20 0.25
N ARG A 260 16.77 -0.68 1.51
CA ARG A 260 15.49 -0.79 2.20
C ARG A 260 14.76 0.56 2.25
N GLN A 261 15.45 1.63 2.62
CA GLN A 261 14.90 2.99 2.67
C GLN A 261 14.45 3.49 1.29
N ALA A 262 15.24 3.22 0.25
CA ALA A 262 14.90 3.60 -1.12
C ALA A 262 13.68 2.84 -1.63
N GLN A 263 13.65 1.51 -1.42
CA GLN A 263 12.56 0.63 -1.83
C GLN A 263 11.26 1.01 -1.12
N TRP A 264 11.30 1.25 0.20
CA TRP A 264 10.14 1.67 0.99
C TRP A 264 9.52 2.96 0.45
N ARG A 265 10.33 3.96 0.13
CA ARG A 265 9.86 5.23 -0.44
C ARG A 265 9.30 5.09 -1.85
N TRP A 266 9.91 4.25 -2.65
CA TRP A 266 9.38 3.92 -3.97
C TRP A 266 8.03 3.23 -3.85
N ASP A 267 7.94 2.20 -3.05
CA ASP A 267 6.73 1.38 -2.87
C ASP A 267 5.59 2.24 -2.27
N PHE A 268 5.87 3.03 -1.24
CA PHE A 268 4.93 3.98 -0.63
C PHE A 268 4.37 4.98 -1.65
N GLY A 269 5.23 5.57 -2.47
CA GLY A 269 4.82 6.52 -3.51
C GLY A 269 4.02 5.89 -4.64
N VAL A 270 4.30 4.63 -4.98
CA VAL A 270 3.58 3.88 -6.03
C VAL A 270 2.25 3.34 -5.51
N ALA A 271 2.21 2.86 -4.28
CA ALA A 271 1.03 2.29 -3.65
C ALA A 271 -0.02 3.35 -3.25
N SER A 272 0.38 4.60 -3.08
CA SER A 272 -0.54 5.73 -2.83
C SER A 272 -1.31 6.07 -4.11
N HIS A 273 -2.45 5.44 -4.33
CA HIS A 273 -3.19 5.50 -5.61
C HIS A 273 -3.54 6.92 -6.06
N GLY A 274 -4.00 7.76 -5.14
CA GLY A 274 -4.29 9.17 -5.37
C GLY A 274 -3.16 10.13 -4.98
N GLY A 275 -2.02 9.62 -4.51
CA GLY A 275 -1.00 10.40 -3.81
C GLY A 275 -0.46 11.60 -4.58
N ALA A 276 -0.22 11.44 -5.87
CA ALA A 276 0.26 12.53 -6.74
C ALA A 276 -0.72 13.73 -6.84
N PHE A 277 -1.98 13.55 -6.46
CA PHE A 277 -2.98 14.61 -6.36
C PHE A 277 -3.33 14.95 -4.91
N HIS A 278 -3.51 13.95 -4.04
CA HIS A 278 -3.89 14.17 -2.64
C HIS A 278 -2.85 15.01 -1.90
N ALA A 279 -1.56 14.70 -2.05
CA ALA A 279 -0.46 15.48 -1.48
C ALA A 279 0.74 15.50 -2.45
N PRO A 280 0.67 16.25 -3.56
CA PRO A 280 1.68 16.21 -4.61
C PRO A 280 3.08 16.59 -4.14
N GLN A 281 3.19 17.54 -3.20
CA GLN A 281 4.47 17.96 -2.64
C GLN A 281 5.10 16.84 -1.80
N GLU A 282 4.31 16.16 -0.99
CA GLU A 282 4.78 15.06 -0.14
C GLU A 282 5.21 13.85 -0.99
N ILE A 283 4.43 13.45 -1.98
CA ILE A 283 4.82 12.34 -2.87
C ILE A 283 6.11 12.65 -3.62
N GLN A 284 6.28 13.89 -4.12
CA GLN A 284 7.52 14.28 -4.78
C GLN A 284 8.71 14.29 -3.81
N ARG A 285 8.51 14.73 -2.54
CA ARG A 285 9.52 14.68 -1.48
C ARG A 285 9.93 13.23 -1.20
N VAL A 286 8.97 12.35 -0.98
CA VAL A 286 9.19 10.94 -0.68
C VAL A 286 9.96 10.25 -1.81
N LEU A 287 9.51 10.40 -3.06
CA LEU A 287 10.17 9.81 -4.23
C LEU A 287 11.58 10.38 -4.45
N SER A 288 11.78 11.70 -4.25
CA SER A 288 13.09 12.33 -4.37
C SER A 288 14.06 11.84 -3.28
N HIS A 289 13.57 11.68 -2.05
CA HIS A 289 14.36 11.10 -0.96
C HIS A 289 14.71 9.63 -1.24
N GLY A 290 13.76 8.86 -1.80
CA GLY A 290 14.04 7.50 -2.27
C GLY A 290 15.15 7.44 -3.31
N LEU A 291 15.12 8.37 -4.29
CA LEU A 291 16.16 8.49 -5.31
C LEU A 291 17.54 8.80 -4.69
N ASP A 292 17.59 9.74 -3.74
CA ASP A 292 18.82 10.04 -3.01
C ASP A 292 19.36 8.80 -2.27
N ARG A 293 18.50 8.04 -1.57
CA ARG A 293 18.88 6.79 -0.88
C ARG A 293 19.39 5.72 -1.85
N ALA A 294 18.75 5.55 -3.01
CA ALA A 294 19.21 4.61 -4.02
C ALA A 294 20.60 4.99 -4.57
N MET A 295 20.85 6.26 -4.82
CA MET A 295 22.16 6.74 -5.26
C MET A 295 23.23 6.60 -4.17
N GLN A 296 22.90 6.85 -2.90
CA GLN A 296 23.79 6.62 -1.77
C GLN A 296 24.11 5.12 -1.60
N ALA A 297 23.12 4.24 -1.78
CA ALA A 297 23.33 2.79 -1.75
C ALA A 297 24.37 2.36 -2.81
N ARG A 298 24.23 2.82 -4.05
CA ARG A 298 25.17 2.55 -5.14
C ARG A 298 26.59 3.04 -4.81
N LEU A 299 26.71 4.26 -4.26
CA LEU A 299 28.01 4.77 -3.80
C LEU A 299 28.61 3.91 -2.67
N ALA A 300 27.76 3.45 -1.74
CA ALA A 300 28.22 2.56 -0.66
C ALA A 300 28.68 1.20 -1.21
N VAL A 301 27.94 0.62 -2.16
CA VAL A 301 28.35 -0.64 -2.83
C VAL A 301 29.70 -0.47 -3.53
N SER A 302 29.92 0.63 -4.27
CA SER A 302 31.20 0.85 -4.96
C SER A 302 32.39 0.89 -3.99
N LYS A 303 32.20 1.47 -2.79
CA LYS A 303 33.23 1.45 -1.72
C LYS A 303 33.49 0.05 -1.17
N VAL A 304 32.45 -0.78 -1.07
CA VAL A 304 32.62 -2.20 -0.67
C VAL A 304 33.38 -2.95 -1.74
N LEU A 305 33.01 -2.82 -3.00
CA LEU A 305 33.66 -3.46 -4.14
C LEU A 305 35.14 -3.07 -4.26
N ALA A 306 35.47 -1.79 -4.03
CA ALA A 306 36.88 -1.36 -4.03
C ALA A 306 37.74 -2.08 -2.98
N LYS A 307 37.17 -2.41 -1.78
CA LYS A 307 37.87 -3.22 -0.77
C LYS A 307 38.12 -4.65 -1.24
N HIS A 308 37.33 -5.14 -2.20
CA HIS A 308 37.51 -6.45 -2.83
C HIS A 308 38.30 -6.37 -4.15
N GLY A 309 38.99 -5.25 -4.41
CA GLY A 309 39.85 -5.06 -5.58
C GLY A 309 39.10 -4.81 -6.88
N TYR A 310 37.81 -4.46 -6.83
CA TYR A 310 37.00 -4.13 -8.01
C TYR A 310 36.66 -2.65 -8.02
N THR A 311 37.19 -1.90 -8.99
CA THR A 311 37.04 -0.45 -9.15
C THR A 311 36.30 -0.04 -10.42
N ASP A 312 36.00 -0.99 -11.30
CA ASP A 312 35.29 -0.74 -12.52
C ASP A 312 33.77 -0.67 -12.32
N ASN A 313 33.06 -0.24 -13.35
CA ASN A 313 31.60 -0.27 -13.33
C ASN A 313 31.09 -1.70 -13.32
N VAL A 314 30.13 -1.98 -12.44
CA VAL A 314 29.45 -3.27 -12.42
C VAL A 314 28.72 -3.49 -13.75
N PRO A 315 28.93 -4.63 -14.43
CA PRO A 315 28.21 -4.97 -15.64
C PRO A 315 26.70 -5.05 -15.38
N MET A 316 25.94 -4.25 -16.09
CA MET A 316 24.48 -4.27 -15.97
C MET A 316 23.87 -5.27 -16.94
N PRO A 317 23.02 -6.19 -16.48
CA PRO A 317 22.28 -7.09 -17.36
C PRO A 317 21.26 -6.31 -18.18
N ASP A 318 20.85 -6.88 -19.30
CA ASP A 318 19.70 -6.36 -20.04
C ASP A 318 18.41 -6.81 -19.35
N ILE A 319 17.76 -5.85 -18.67
CA ILE A 319 16.46 -6.02 -18.02
C ILE A 319 15.39 -5.15 -18.69
N SER A 320 15.55 -4.82 -19.97
CA SER A 320 14.64 -3.91 -20.68
C SER A 320 13.25 -4.47 -20.92
N THR A 321 13.06 -5.77 -20.77
CA THR A 321 11.75 -6.44 -20.83
C THR A 321 11.52 -7.31 -19.58
N LYS A 322 10.26 -7.60 -19.30
CA LYS A 322 9.88 -8.49 -18.20
C LYS A 322 10.55 -9.86 -18.32
N ASP A 323 10.57 -10.45 -19.52
CA ASP A 323 11.14 -11.78 -19.75
C ASP A 323 12.64 -11.80 -19.45
N LYS A 324 13.39 -10.80 -19.92
CA LYS A 324 14.83 -10.67 -19.63
C LYS A 324 15.10 -10.47 -18.14
N ALA A 325 14.27 -9.67 -17.46
CA ALA A 325 14.40 -9.49 -16.02
C ALA A 325 14.11 -10.79 -15.25
N GLN A 326 13.10 -11.56 -15.68
CA GLN A 326 12.76 -12.86 -15.10
C GLN A 326 13.90 -13.88 -15.32
N GLU A 327 14.47 -13.93 -16.51
CA GLU A 327 15.63 -14.76 -16.83
C GLU A 327 16.83 -14.39 -15.94
N TYR A 328 17.14 -13.09 -15.82
CA TYR A 328 18.26 -12.64 -14.98
C TYR A 328 18.13 -13.06 -13.51
N ILE A 329 16.94 -13.04 -12.94
CA ILE A 329 16.71 -13.51 -11.57
C ILE A 329 16.58 -15.04 -11.46
N GLY A 330 16.74 -15.76 -12.57
CA GLY A 330 16.66 -17.22 -12.63
C GLY A 330 15.26 -17.76 -12.40
N LEU A 331 14.23 -17.09 -12.94
CA LEU A 331 12.85 -17.54 -12.88
C LEU A 331 12.56 -18.36 -14.15
N ASP A 332 12.31 -19.66 -13.97
CA ASP A 332 11.91 -20.56 -15.05
C ASP A 332 10.41 -20.40 -15.30
N MET A 333 10.06 -19.55 -16.25
CA MET A 333 8.66 -19.22 -16.55
C MET A 333 7.90 -20.39 -17.18
N ASP A 334 8.58 -21.34 -17.81
CA ASP A 334 7.91 -22.51 -18.38
C ASP A 334 7.57 -23.52 -17.28
N ALA A 335 8.47 -23.71 -16.32
CA ALA A 335 8.17 -24.48 -15.11
C ALA A 335 7.05 -23.86 -14.29
N GLU A 336 7.03 -22.54 -14.11
CA GLU A 336 5.96 -21.82 -13.40
C GLU A 336 4.61 -21.94 -14.11
N ARG A 337 4.56 -21.84 -15.42
CA ARG A 337 3.34 -22.05 -16.22
C ARG A 337 2.86 -23.49 -16.10
N ALA A 338 3.74 -24.46 -16.22
CA ALA A 338 3.41 -25.87 -16.08
C ALA A 338 2.86 -26.18 -14.68
N ALA A 339 3.46 -25.62 -13.62
CA ALA A 339 2.99 -25.75 -12.26
C ALA A 339 1.59 -25.15 -12.09
N LYS A 340 1.34 -23.93 -12.65
CA LYS A 340 0.03 -23.31 -12.66
C LYS A 340 -1.01 -24.13 -13.38
N ASP A 341 -0.68 -24.64 -14.56
CA ASP A 341 -1.60 -25.47 -15.35
C ASP A 341 -1.94 -26.78 -14.64
N ASN A 342 -0.95 -27.40 -13.99
CA ASN A 342 -1.19 -28.57 -13.15
C ASN A 342 -2.12 -28.24 -11.98
N PHE A 343 -1.85 -27.16 -11.26
CA PHE A 343 -2.69 -26.68 -10.15
C PHE A 343 -4.15 -26.46 -10.60
N LEU A 344 -4.35 -25.78 -11.74
CA LEU A 344 -5.70 -25.52 -12.28
C LEU A 344 -6.43 -26.80 -12.69
N LYS A 345 -5.70 -27.84 -13.09
CA LYS A 345 -6.30 -29.14 -13.52
C LYS A 345 -6.57 -30.09 -12.35
N THR A 346 -5.74 -30.07 -11.33
CA THR A 346 -5.74 -31.10 -10.28
C THR A 346 -6.24 -30.60 -8.92
N THR A 347 -5.96 -29.35 -8.57
CA THR A 347 -6.24 -28.81 -7.24
C THR A 347 -7.45 -27.87 -7.24
N ALA A 348 -7.49 -26.92 -8.17
CA ALA A 348 -8.58 -25.93 -8.23
C ALA A 348 -10.00 -26.54 -8.42
N PRO A 349 -10.21 -27.67 -9.15
CA PRO A 349 -11.53 -28.26 -9.26
C PRO A 349 -12.06 -28.88 -7.96
N ALA A 350 -11.20 -29.08 -6.96
CA ALA A 350 -11.59 -29.60 -5.64
C ALA A 350 -11.99 -28.48 -4.64
N TRP A 351 -11.97 -27.22 -5.06
CA TRP A 351 -12.33 -26.05 -4.23
C TRP A 351 -13.82 -25.70 -4.31
#